data_ef8fdcdb04cd8a02231710ee6e8f44fd
#
_entry.id   ef8fdcdb04cd8a02231710ee6e8f44fd
#
_cell.length_a   1.000
_cell.length_b   1.000
_cell.length_c   1.000
_cell.angle_alpha   90.00
_cell.angle_beta   90.00
_cell.angle_gamma   90.00
#
_symmetry.space_group_name_H-M   'P 1'
#
loop_
_entity.id
_entity.type
_entity.pdbx_description
1 polymer ?
#
loop_
_entity_poly.entity_id
_entity_poly.type
_entity_poly.pdbx_seq_one_letter_code
_entity_poly.pdbx_strand_id
1 'polypeptide(L)'
;MTTAATADASSAAAPSPCESPCADALDRLSLGHEQTRALADECRRFARHVACDPAMQDVAEALCRAIHRMAALEEELFFPAARAALEASSLVDLAELEHATARQIIRQLRNTDPREPRYEALVLALTECVERHARHEQAQLFPRLRESGLDMAALDRQLDERLALHDDDALEVEERRRREHAAAH
;
A
#
# COMPACT_ATOMS: atom_id res chain seq x y z
N MET A 1 20.94 69.13 1.19
CA MET A 1 20.82 68.28 0.02
C MET A 1 20.55 66.83 0.50
N THR A 2 19.34 66.50 0.41
CA THR A 2 18.74 65.25 1.00
C THR A 2 18.83 64.14 -0.01
N THR A 3 19.38 62.99 0.36
CA THR A 3 19.23 61.77 -0.43
C THR A 3 18.50 60.70 0.39
N ALA A 4 17.31 60.38 -0.09
CA ALA A 4 16.44 59.34 0.44
C ALA A 4 16.98 57.94 0.06
N ALA A 5 17.08 57.05 1.03
CA ALA A 5 17.31 55.64 0.83
C ALA A 5 15.96 54.91 0.72
N THR A 6 15.72 54.33 -0.41
CA THR A 6 14.59 53.43 -0.67
C THR A 6 14.87 52.06 -0.05
N ALA A 7 14.02 51.64 0.90
CA ALA A 7 14.02 50.31 1.46
C ALA A 7 13.27 49.38 0.51
N ASP A 8 13.99 48.37 0.02
CA ASP A 8 13.46 47.24 -0.75
C ASP A 8 12.82 46.22 0.23
N ALA A 9 11.50 46.13 0.17
CA ALA A 9 10.76 45.13 0.96
C ALA A 9 10.76 43.81 0.20
N SER A 10 11.72 42.96 0.53
CA SER A 10 11.72 41.56 0.10
C SER A 10 10.49 40.84 0.65
N SER A 11 9.52 40.61 -0.21
CA SER A 11 8.34 39.79 0.08
C SER A 11 8.78 38.33 0.21
N ALA A 12 8.94 37.87 1.43
CA ALA A 12 9.08 36.46 1.74
C ALA A 12 7.72 35.79 1.50
N ALA A 13 7.60 35.05 0.40
CA ALA A 13 6.46 34.17 0.15
C ALA A 13 6.40 33.12 1.26
N ALA A 14 5.25 33.03 1.95
CA ALA A 14 4.96 32.02 2.93
C ALA A 14 4.97 30.64 2.25
N PRO A 15 5.52 29.59 2.89
CA PRO A 15 5.46 28.23 2.33
C PRO A 15 4.01 27.78 2.29
N SER A 16 3.62 27.20 1.15
CA SER A 16 2.30 26.61 0.95
C SER A 16 2.10 25.42 1.90
N PRO A 17 0.95 25.31 2.58
CA PRO A 17 0.66 24.17 3.44
C PRO A 17 0.13 23.03 2.59
N CYS A 18 0.95 22.11 2.22
CA CYS A 18 0.65 20.69 1.98
C CYS A 18 1.86 19.98 1.37
N GLU A 19 2.89 19.78 2.15
CA GLU A 19 3.86 18.75 1.82
C GLU A 19 3.33 17.44 2.38
N SER A 20 2.93 16.53 1.47
CA SER A 20 2.62 15.14 1.79
C SER A 20 3.79 14.51 2.53
N PRO A 21 3.54 13.59 3.51
CA PRO A 21 4.60 12.96 4.29
C PRO A 21 5.53 12.05 3.46
N CYS A 22 5.27 11.88 2.16
CA CYS A 22 6.08 11.09 1.24
C CYS A 22 6.98 12.01 0.44
N ALA A 23 8.30 11.79 0.50
CA ALA A 23 9.28 12.56 -0.24
C ALA A 23 9.42 12.09 -1.70
N ASP A 24 9.12 10.81 -1.98
CA ASP A 24 9.15 10.22 -3.33
C ASP A 24 8.26 8.96 -3.44
N ALA A 25 8.20 8.37 -4.65
CA ALA A 25 7.42 7.17 -4.95
C ALA A 25 7.74 5.98 -4.03
N LEU A 26 9.02 5.78 -3.67
CA LEU A 26 9.44 4.67 -2.82
C LEU A 26 9.05 4.89 -1.36
N ASP A 27 9.03 6.14 -0.90
CA ASP A 27 8.54 6.49 0.43
C ASP A 27 7.01 6.26 0.52
N ARG A 28 6.27 6.57 -0.55
CA ARG A 28 4.84 6.28 -0.66
C ARG A 28 4.55 4.78 -0.62
N LEU A 29 5.28 3.96 -1.37
CA LEU A 29 5.16 2.51 -1.33
C LEU A 29 5.54 1.96 0.05
N SER A 30 6.61 2.49 0.66
CA SER A 30 7.01 2.13 2.03
C SER A 30 5.90 2.39 3.04
N LEU A 31 5.22 3.53 2.95
CA LEU A 31 4.08 3.84 3.82
C LEU A 31 2.92 2.84 3.62
N GLY A 32 2.62 2.46 2.37
CA GLY A 32 1.64 1.42 2.06
C GLY A 32 2.02 0.06 2.65
N HIS A 33 3.29 -0.31 2.60
CA HIS A 33 3.80 -1.52 3.26
C HIS A 33 3.65 -1.45 4.78
N GLU A 34 3.96 -0.31 5.41
CA GLU A 34 3.79 -0.12 6.86
C GLU A 34 2.32 -0.27 7.28
N GLN A 35 1.39 0.31 6.52
CA GLN A 35 -0.05 0.16 6.77
C GLN A 35 -0.50 -1.31 6.64
N THR A 36 -0.02 -2.01 5.62
CA THR A 36 -0.35 -3.43 5.40
C THR A 36 0.26 -4.31 6.50
N ARG A 37 1.50 -4.02 6.94
CA ARG A 37 2.15 -4.68 8.07
C ARG A 37 1.40 -4.46 9.38
N ALA A 38 0.88 -3.26 9.63
CA ALA A 38 0.10 -2.98 10.84
C ALA A 38 -1.14 -3.88 10.93
N LEU A 39 -1.86 -4.08 9.82
CA LEU A 39 -2.97 -5.03 9.74
C LEU A 39 -2.52 -6.48 9.93
N ALA A 40 -1.38 -6.86 9.35
CA ALA A 40 -0.80 -8.20 9.53
C ALA A 40 -0.43 -8.46 11.01
N ASP A 41 0.14 -7.48 11.70
CA ASP A 41 0.45 -7.58 13.12
C ASP A 41 -0.82 -7.68 13.99
N GLU A 42 -1.87 -7.00 13.60
CA GLU A 42 -3.17 -7.13 14.26
C GLU A 42 -3.74 -8.54 14.10
N CYS A 43 -3.70 -9.11 12.89
CA CYS A 43 -4.07 -10.51 12.65
C CYS A 43 -3.27 -11.48 13.55
N ARG A 44 -1.95 -11.28 13.66
CA ARG A 44 -1.08 -12.10 14.53
C ARG A 44 -1.44 -11.97 16.00
N ARG A 45 -1.91 -10.80 16.45
CA ARG A 45 -2.38 -10.63 17.85
C ARG A 45 -3.64 -11.44 18.12
N PHE A 46 -4.63 -11.38 17.21
CA PHE A 46 -5.86 -12.18 17.37
C PHE A 46 -5.57 -13.67 17.36
N ALA A 47 -4.75 -14.18 16.44
CA ALA A 47 -4.38 -15.60 16.35
C ALA A 47 -3.72 -16.15 17.64
N ARG A 48 -3.13 -15.30 18.49
CA ARG A 48 -2.52 -15.71 19.75
C ARG A 48 -3.50 -15.79 20.92
N HIS A 49 -4.66 -15.16 20.84
CA HIS A 49 -5.51 -14.95 22.00
C HIS A 49 -6.82 -15.74 22.01
N VAL A 50 -7.48 -15.94 20.89
CA VAL A 50 -8.77 -16.66 20.82
C VAL A 50 -8.92 -17.32 19.45
N ALA A 51 -9.08 -18.63 19.44
CA ALA A 51 -9.45 -19.35 18.23
C ALA A 51 -10.87 -18.90 17.79
N CYS A 52 -11.02 -18.54 16.50
CA CYS A 52 -12.31 -18.16 15.89
C CYS A 52 -12.92 -16.84 16.42
N ASP A 53 -12.10 -15.82 16.71
CA ASP A 53 -12.62 -14.50 17.05
C ASP A 53 -13.25 -13.84 15.80
N PRO A 54 -14.52 -13.39 15.83
CA PRO A 54 -15.12 -12.63 14.73
C PRO A 54 -14.32 -11.39 14.33
N ALA A 55 -13.68 -10.71 15.29
CA ALA A 55 -12.83 -9.55 15.04
C ALA A 55 -11.61 -9.91 14.17
N MET A 56 -11.09 -11.13 14.25
CA MET A 56 -10.01 -11.60 13.38
C MET A 56 -10.46 -11.67 11.91
N GLN A 57 -11.71 -12.03 11.65
CA GLN A 57 -12.25 -12.06 10.28
C GLN A 57 -12.28 -10.66 9.67
N ASP A 58 -12.77 -9.67 10.41
CA ASP A 58 -12.85 -8.28 9.94
C ASP A 58 -11.46 -7.71 9.61
N VAL A 59 -10.48 -7.97 10.48
CA VAL A 59 -9.08 -7.53 10.26
C VAL A 59 -8.44 -8.30 9.10
N ALA A 60 -8.69 -9.60 8.96
CA ALA A 60 -8.18 -10.40 7.84
C ALA A 60 -8.77 -9.92 6.50
N GLU A 61 -10.05 -9.54 6.46
CA GLU A 61 -10.65 -8.93 5.28
C GLU A 61 -10.04 -7.57 4.96
N ALA A 62 -9.78 -6.73 5.97
CA ALA A 62 -9.09 -5.46 5.79
C ALA A 62 -7.66 -5.68 5.25
N LEU A 63 -6.94 -6.66 5.77
CA LEU A 63 -5.62 -7.05 5.27
C LEU A 63 -5.68 -7.50 3.80
N CYS A 64 -6.65 -8.34 3.43
CA CYS A 64 -6.85 -8.77 2.04
C CYS A 64 -7.10 -7.58 1.10
N ARG A 65 -7.92 -6.60 1.52
CA ARG A 65 -8.17 -5.38 0.73
C ARG A 65 -6.91 -4.54 0.58
N ALA A 66 -6.14 -4.35 1.64
CA ALA A 66 -4.88 -3.60 1.61
C ALA A 66 -3.86 -4.26 0.66
N ILE A 67 -3.69 -5.59 0.72
CA ILE A 67 -2.82 -6.34 -0.19
C ILE A 67 -3.27 -6.18 -1.65
N HIS A 68 -4.56 -6.29 -1.94
CA HIS A 68 -5.06 -6.12 -3.32
C HIS A 68 -4.79 -4.72 -3.85
N ARG A 69 -5.00 -3.67 -3.03
CA ARG A 69 -4.75 -2.29 -3.42
C ARG A 69 -3.26 -2.04 -3.71
N MET A 70 -2.37 -2.50 -2.82
CA MET A 70 -0.93 -2.36 -3.02
C MET A 70 -0.48 -3.11 -4.27
N ALA A 71 -0.87 -4.37 -4.42
CA ALA A 71 -0.50 -5.18 -5.58
C ALA A 71 -0.99 -4.56 -6.90
N ALA A 72 -2.17 -3.94 -6.94
CA ALA A 72 -2.66 -3.24 -8.12
C ALA A 72 -1.78 -2.05 -8.48
N LEU A 73 -1.39 -1.21 -7.51
CA LEU A 73 -0.51 -0.07 -7.73
C LEU A 73 0.86 -0.49 -8.24
N GLU A 74 1.43 -1.52 -7.64
CA GLU A 74 2.76 -2.01 -7.98
C GLU A 74 2.76 -2.68 -9.36
N GLU A 75 1.79 -3.52 -9.66
CA GLU A 75 1.69 -4.21 -10.97
C GLU A 75 1.34 -3.27 -12.11
N GLU A 76 0.51 -2.23 -11.87
CA GLU A 76 0.12 -1.28 -12.90
C GLU A 76 1.17 -0.21 -13.19
N LEU A 77 1.88 0.27 -12.18
CA LEU A 77 2.74 1.45 -12.30
C LEU A 77 4.20 1.18 -11.90
N PHE A 78 4.42 0.61 -10.71
CA PHE A 78 5.75 0.49 -10.14
C PHE A 78 6.60 -0.57 -10.84
N PHE A 79 6.10 -1.79 -11.04
CA PHE A 79 6.87 -2.87 -11.68
C PHE A 79 7.23 -2.57 -13.14
N PRO A 80 6.33 -2.00 -13.98
CA PRO A 80 6.72 -1.56 -15.31
C PRO A 80 7.82 -0.51 -15.31
N ALA A 81 7.75 0.49 -14.41
CA ALA A 81 8.79 1.50 -14.26
C ALA A 81 10.11 0.90 -13.78
N ALA A 82 10.06 0.00 -12.80
CA ALA A 82 11.24 -0.71 -12.29
C ALA A 82 11.90 -1.59 -13.37
N ARG A 83 11.13 -2.31 -14.19
CA ARG A 83 11.65 -3.09 -15.31
C ARG A 83 12.33 -2.23 -16.37
N ALA A 84 11.75 -1.07 -16.65
CA ALA A 84 12.35 -0.14 -17.62
C ALA A 84 13.66 0.48 -17.12
N ALA A 85 13.80 0.67 -15.81
CA ALA A 85 14.99 1.27 -15.19
C ALA A 85 16.12 0.28 -14.87
N LEU A 86 15.80 -1.00 -14.69
CA LEU A 86 16.75 -2.05 -14.33
C LEU A 86 16.90 -3.06 -15.47
N GLU A 87 18.11 -3.24 -15.99
CA GLU A 87 18.39 -4.15 -17.13
C GLU A 87 18.07 -5.63 -16.85
N ALA A 88 18.11 -6.05 -15.58
CA ALA A 88 17.78 -7.40 -15.15
C ALA A 88 16.88 -7.34 -13.93
N SER A 89 15.64 -7.78 -14.08
CA SER A 89 14.61 -7.55 -13.07
C SER A 89 14.14 -8.83 -12.38
N SER A 90 15.06 -9.77 -12.11
CA SER A 90 14.75 -10.94 -11.27
C SER A 90 14.16 -10.56 -9.90
N LEU A 91 14.45 -9.34 -9.42
CA LEU A 91 13.82 -8.80 -8.20
C LEU A 91 12.36 -8.46 -8.42
N VAL A 92 12.00 -7.89 -9.59
CA VAL A 92 10.60 -7.63 -9.95
C VAL A 92 9.87 -8.94 -10.20
N ASP A 93 10.50 -9.92 -10.88
CA ASP A 93 9.92 -11.25 -11.07
C ASP A 93 9.61 -11.92 -9.73
N LEU A 94 10.50 -11.79 -8.75
CA LEU A 94 10.29 -12.32 -7.40
C LEU A 94 9.11 -11.62 -6.70
N ALA A 95 9.00 -10.30 -6.78
CA ALA A 95 7.88 -9.54 -6.21
C ALA A 95 6.54 -9.96 -6.84
N GLU A 96 6.48 -10.14 -8.17
CA GLU A 96 5.27 -10.65 -8.85
C GLU A 96 4.88 -12.07 -8.41
N LEU A 97 5.86 -12.96 -8.18
CA LEU A 97 5.62 -14.30 -7.64
C LEU A 97 5.11 -14.25 -6.19
N GLU A 98 5.60 -13.32 -5.39
CA GLU A 98 5.09 -13.09 -4.02
C GLU A 98 3.64 -12.60 -4.05
N HIS A 99 3.28 -11.69 -4.95
CA HIS A 99 1.88 -11.29 -5.18
C HIS A 99 1.00 -12.47 -5.62
N ALA A 100 1.47 -13.29 -6.55
CA ALA A 100 0.73 -14.49 -6.97
C ALA A 100 0.49 -15.46 -5.81
N THR A 101 1.48 -15.61 -4.92
CA THR A 101 1.37 -16.42 -3.70
C THR A 101 0.34 -15.85 -2.74
N ALA A 102 0.40 -14.55 -2.46
CA ALA A 102 -0.58 -13.88 -1.59
C ALA A 102 -2.00 -14.02 -2.15
N ARG A 103 -2.21 -13.81 -3.45
CA ARG A 103 -3.52 -14.01 -4.12
C ARG A 103 -4.02 -15.46 -4.00
N GLN A 104 -3.11 -16.45 -4.05
CA GLN A 104 -3.49 -17.85 -3.85
C GLN A 104 -3.98 -18.11 -2.42
N ILE A 105 -3.29 -17.57 -1.42
CA ILE A 105 -3.69 -17.69 0.00
C ILE A 105 -5.03 -16.99 0.22
N ILE A 106 -5.23 -15.78 -0.30
CA ILE A 106 -6.49 -15.04 -0.20
C ILE A 106 -7.65 -15.83 -0.81
N ARG A 107 -7.46 -16.48 -1.97
CA ARG A 107 -8.49 -17.33 -2.55
C ARG A 107 -8.86 -18.51 -1.65
N GLN A 108 -7.88 -19.14 -1.01
CA GLN A 108 -8.13 -20.21 -0.06
C GLN A 108 -8.86 -19.71 1.18
N LEU A 109 -8.44 -18.56 1.72
CA LEU A 109 -9.04 -17.92 2.87
C LEU A 109 -10.53 -17.64 2.66
N ARG A 110 -10.89 -17.09 1.49
CA ARG A 110 -12.28 -16.79 1.11
C ARG A 110 -13.16 -18.06 0.98
N ASN A 111 -12.57 -19.22 0.77
CA ASN A 111 -13.25 -20.51 0.63
C ASN A 111 -13.17 -21.39 1.88
N THR A 112 -12.64 -20.87 3.00
CA THR A 112 -12.49 -21.60 4.26
C THR A 112 -13.42 -20.99 5.30
N ASP A 113 -14.16 -21.81 6.05
CA ASP A 113 -15.00 -21.33 7.15
C ASP A 113 -14.08 -20.68 8.22
N PRO A 114 -14.38 -19.44 8.65
CA PRO A 114 -13.60 -18.77 9.70
C PRO A 114 -13.48 -19.55 11.02
N ARG A 115 -14.37 -20.53 11.24
CA ARG A 115 -14.35 -21.41 12.42
C ARG A 115 -13.37 -22.57 12.30
N GLU A 116 -12.86 -22.83 11.10
CA GLU A 116 -11.90 -23.92 10.89
C GLU A 116 -10.49 -23.49 11.34
N PRO A 117 -9.71 -24.36 12.01
CA PRO A 117 -8.32 -24.08 12.36
C PRO A 117 -7.45 -23.71 11.14
N ARG A 118 -7.84 -24.19 9.96
CA ARG A 118 -7.18 -23.86 8.70
C ARG A 118 -7.27 -22.38 8.35
N TYR A 119 -8.37 -21.70 8.73
CA TYR A 119 -8.55 -20.26 8.49
C TYR A 119 -7.44 -19.45 9.18
N GLU A 120 -7.21 -19.71 10.45
CA GLU A 120 -6.13 -19.08 11.22
C GLU A 120 -4.76 -19.34 10.59
N ALA A 121 -4.48 -20.59 10.20
CA ALA A 121 -3.22 -20.92 9.53
C ALA A 121 -3.02 -20.17 8.20
N LEU A 122 -4.09 -19.96 7.42
CA LEU A 122 -4.04 -19.18 6.19
C LEU A 122 -3.82 -17.69 6.46
N VAL A 123 -4.48 -17.13 7.49
CA VAL A 123 -4.23 -15.74 7.92
C VAL A 123 -2.77 -15.56 8.30
N LEU A 124 -2.21 -16.46 9.12
CA LEU A 124 -0.79 -16.39 9.53
C LEU A 124 0.15 -16.52 8.31
N ALA A 125 -0.12 -17.44 7.39
CA ALA A 125 0.66 -17.58 6.16
C ALA A 125 0.60 -16.29 5.30
N LEU A 126 -0.55 -15.62 5.25
CA LEU A 126 -0.70 -14.35 4.54
C LEU A 126 0.13 -13.23 5.19
N THR A 127 0.16 -13.18 6.53
CA THR A 127 0.99 -12.19 7.25
C THR A 127 2.49 -12.38 6.97
N GLU A 128 2.95 -13.62 6.84
CA GLU A 128 4.34 -13.93 6.46
C GLU A 128 4.65 -13.51 5.01
N CYS A 129 3.69 -13.63 4.09
CA CYS A 129 3.84 -13.13 2.72
C CYS A 129 4.03 -11.63 2.69
N VAL A 130 3.21 -10.87 3.44
CA VAL A 130 3.31 -9.41 3.55
C VAL A 130 4.69 -8.99 4.05
N GLU A 131 5.16 -9.61 5.13
CA GLU A 131 6.44 -9.27 5.73
C GLU A 131 7.63 -9.57 4.80
N ARG A 132 7.59 -10.71 4.12
CA ARG A 132 8.63 -11.09 3.17
C ARG A 132 8.68 -10.16 1.97
N HIS A 133 7.54 -9.86 1.37
CA HIS A 133 7.42 -8.98 0.22
C HIS A 133 7.94 -7.56 0.53
N ALA A 134 7.45 -6.94 1.59
CA ALA A 134 7.88 -5.60 1.97
C ALA A 134 9.39 -5.54 2.29
N ARG A 135 9.93 -6.58 2.97
CA ARG A 135 11.37 -6.68 3.24
C ARG A 135 12.19 -6.85 1.97
N HIS A 136 11.71 -7.67 1.03
CA HIS A 136 12.35 -7.89 -0.26
C HIS A 136 12.47 -6.58 -1.05
N GLU A 137 11.38 -5.84 -1.20
CA GLU A 137 11.39 -4.58 -1.93
C GLU A 137 12.26 -3.52 -1.24
N GLN A 138 12.05 -3.30 0.05
CA GLN A 138 12.77 -2.27 0.80
C GLN A 138 14.26 -2.54 0.91
N ALA A 139 14.67 -3.81 1.04
CA ALA A 139 16.07 -4.14 1.22
C ALA A 139 16.85 -4.37 -0.08
N GLN A 140 16.17 -4.73 -1.18
CA GLN A 140 16.85 -5.14 -2.39
C GLN A 140 16.43 -4.34 -3.64
N LEU A 141 15.14 -4.11 -3.85
CA LEU A 141 14.64 -3.46 -5.06
C LEU A 141 14.77 -1.93 -4.97
N PHE A 142 14.31 -1.32 -3.89
CA PHE A 142 14.31 0.14 -3.71
C PHE A 142 15.72 0.77 -3.78
N PRO A 143 16.76 0.20 -3.12
CA PRO A 143 18.11 0.76 -3.23
C PRO A 143 18.61 0.81 -4.68
N ARG A 144 18.36 -0.22 -5.47
CA ARG A 144 18.77 -0.27 -6.89
C ARG A 144 18.01 0.74 -7.73
N LEU A 145 16.72 0.96 -7.45
CA LEU A 145 15.94 1.95 -8.15
C LEU A 145 16.38 3.38 -7.83
N ARG A 146 16.79 3.66 -6.60
CA ARG A 146 17.38 4.97 -6.24
C ARG A 146 18.66 5.28 -7.02
N GLU A 147 19.41 4.26 -7.41
CA GLU A 147 20.65 4.36 -8.20
C GLU A 147 20.39 4.36 -9.71
N SER A 148 19.22 3.98 -10.19
CA SER A 148 18.93 3.73 -11.61
C SER A 148 18.66 4.99 -12.45
N GLY A 149 18.45 6.15 -11.81
CA GLY A 149 18.06 7.38 -12.51
C GLY A 149 16.57 7.43 -12.90
N LEU A 150 15.73 6.55 -12.36
CA LEU A 150 14.27 6.61 -12.53
C LEU A 150 13.71 7.94 -12.03
N ASP A 151 12.82 8.56 -12.81
CA ASP A 151 12.12 9.79 -12.38
C ASP A 151 11.09 9.46 -11.27
N MET A 152 11.58 9.49 -10.02
CA MET A 152 10.78 9.20 -8.82
C MET A 152 9.64 10.17 -8.65
N ALA A 153 9.80 11.45 -9.05
CA ALA A 153 8.75 12.45 -8.92
C ALA A 153 7.63 12.22 -9.94
N ALA A 154 7.95 11.78 -11.16
CA ALA A 154 6.93 11.40 -12.13
C ALA A 154 6.16 10.15 -11.69
N LEU A 155 6.85 9.15 -11.16
CA LEU A 155 6.24 7.93 -10.64
C LEU A 155 5.36 8.22 -9.40
N ASP A 156 5.81 9.08 -8.49
CA ASP A 156 5.04 9.48 -7.31
C ASP A 156 3.72 10.13 -7.68
N ARG A 157 3.71 11.04 -8.67
CA ARG A 157 2.46 11.65 -9.16
C ARG A 157 1.49 10.61 -9.72
N GLN A 158 1.98 9.63 -10.49
CA GLN A 158 1.13 8.57 -11.04
C GLN A 158 0.53 7.68 -9.94
N LEU A 159 1.33 7.34 -8.93
CA LEU A 159 0.87 6.58 -7.77
C LEU A 159 -0.18 7.34 -6.96
N ASP A 160 0.02 8.65 -6.76
CA ASP A 160 -0.91 9.51 -6.04
C ASP A 160 -2.26 9.62 -6.76
N GLU A 161 -2.23 9.89 -8.07
CA GLU A 161 -3.44 9.94 -8.91
C GLU A 161 -4.21 8.61 -8.87
N ARG A 162 -3.50 7.48 -8.90
CA ARG A 162 -4.12 6.15 -8.87
C ARG A 162 -4.70 5.80 -7.51
N LEU A 163 -4.04 6.21 -6.43
CA LEU A 163 -4.56 6.05 -5.06
C LEU A 163 -5.86 6.83 -4.87
N ALA A 164 -5.92 8.08 -5.33
CA ALA A 164 -7.13 8.90 -5.25
C ALA A 164 -8.32 8.22 -5.94
N LEU A 165 -8.12 7.62 -7.11
CA LEU A 165 -9.17 6.88 -7.82
C LEU A 165 -9.64 5.64 -7.06
N HIS A 166 -8.72 4.91 -6.41
CA HIS A 166 -9.09 3.73 -5.62
C HIS A 166 -9.89 4.09 -4.36
N ASP A 167 -9.60 5.23 -3.74
CA ASP A 167 -10.34 5.68 -2.56
C ASP A 167 -11.76 6.13 -2.94
N ASP A 168 -11.95 6.78 -4.09
CA ASP A 168 -13.26 7.15 -4.62
C ASP A 168 -14.11 5.91 -4.95
N ASP A 169 -13.54 4.92 -5.66
CA ASP A 169 -14.23 3.65 -5.95
C ASP A 169 -14.65 2.91 -4.67
N ALA A 170 -13.81 2.91 -3.65
CA ALA A 170 -14.10 2.26 -2.36
C ALA A 170 -15.27 2.96 -1.63
N LEU A 171 -15.32 4.29 -1.65
CA LEU A 171 -16.41 5.07 -1.07
C LEU A 171 -17.74 4.82 -1.79
N GLU A 172 -17.75 4.78 -3.13
CA GLU A 172 -18.96 4.49 -3.92
C GLU A 172 -19.51 3.08 -3.63
N VAL A 173 -18.63 2.08 -3.52
CA VAL A 173 -19.03 0.70 -3.20
C VAL A 173 -19.64 0.61 -1.80
N GLU A 174 -19.05 1.30 -0.81
CA GLU A 174 -19.55 1.31 0.56
C GLU A 174 -20.90 2.04 0.66
N GLU A 175 -21.06 3.17 -0.04
CA GLU A 175 -22.35 3.87 -0.09
C GLU A 175 -23.44 3.03 -0.76
N ARG A 176 -23.09 2.29 -1.82
CA ARG A 176 -24.03 1.37 -2.48
C ARG A 176 -24.49 0.28 -1.52
N ARG A 177 -23.56 -0.36 -0.81
CA ARG A 177 -23.89 -1.38 0.21
C ARG A 177 -24.79 -0.85 1.31
N ARG A 178 -24.54 0.38 1.80
CA ARG A 178 -25.39 1.02 2.81
C ARG A 178 -26.78 1.29 2.29
N ARG A 179 -26.93 1.73 1.04
CA ARG A 179 -28.26 1.96 0.40
C ARG A 179 -29.01 0.65 0.20
N GLU A 180 -28.36 -0.41 -0.24
CA GLU A 180 -28.96 -1.75 -0.39
C GLU A 180 -29.43 -2.31 0.95
N HIS A 181 -28.63 -2.16 2.00
CA HIS A 181 -28.99 -2.61 3.34
C HIS A 181 -30.17 -1.80 3.93
N ALA A 182 -30.21 -0.50 3.71
CA ALA A 182 -31.30 0.37 4.15
C ALA A 182 -32.62 0.09 3.39
N ALA A 183 -32.55 -0.37 2.15
CA ALA A 183 -33.73 -0.71 1.34
C ALA A 183 -34.31 -2.11 1.67
N ALA A 184 -33.55 -2.95 2.36
CA ALA A 184 -33.95 -4.31 2.75
C ALA A 184 -34.66 -4.37 4.13
N HIS A 185 -34.77 -3.23 4.83
CA HIS A 185 -35.41 -3.10 6.15
C HIS A 185 -36.51 -2.06 6.12
#